data_71ac96aa66dab6fb6d3e0899ec1e0b94
#
_entry.id   71ac96aa66dab6fb6d3e0899ec1e0b94
#
_cell.length_a   1.000
_cell.length_b   1.000
_cell.length_c   1.000
_cell.angle_alpha   90.00
_cell.angle_beta   90.00
_cell.angle_gamma   90.00
#
_symmetry.space_group_name_H-M   'P 1'
#
loop_
_entity.id
_entity.type
_entity.pdbx_description
1 polymer ?
#
loop_
_entity_poly.entity_id
_entity_poly.type
_entity_poly.pdbx_seq_one_letter_code
_entity_poly.pdbx_strand_id
1 'polypeptide(L)'
;MAMNDNNYVIFKVNDLYCALSCLEVQEIIRDTKHITQIPQSDDSVSGVINIRGKIVTVINLPKHFNLDFNKSGTDSIIVVNDDNECIGLYVSEVIDVIDVNDIEIEHTPAVPHQLDPHFVKGVMEFEKEITAVLNLPEILNVETAETE
;
A
#
# COMPACT_ATOMS: atom_id res chain seq x y z
N MET A 1 -5.90 -8.39 -20.79
CA MET A 1 -4.72 -7.61 -21.12
C MET A 1 -3.64 -7.80 -20.09
N ALA A 2 -2.43 -8.01 -20.52
CA ALA A 2 -1.34 -8.26 -19.59
C ALA A 2 -0.87 -6.97 -18.93
N MET A 3 -0.64 -7.03 -17.63
CA MET A 3 0.02 -5.95 -16.92
C MET A 3 1.49 -5.93 -17.27
N ASN A 4 2.10 -4.75 -17.23
CA ASN A 4 3.52 -4.63 -17.50
C ASN A 4 4.13 -3.67 -16.47
N ASP A 5 5.43 -3.45 -16.62
CA ASP A 5 6.20 -2.65 -15.66
C ASP A 5 5.70 -1.22 -15.54
N ASN A 6 4.91 -0.75 -16.51
CA ASN A 6 4.48 0.64 -16.55
C ASN A 6 3.10 0.87 -15.96
N ASN A 7 2.42 -0.19 -15.53
CA ASN A 7 1.10 -0.03 -14.93
C ASN A 7 1.23 0.13 -13.42
N TYR A 8 0.57 1.14 -12.90
CA TYR A 8 0.63 1.46 -11.47
C TYR A 8 -0.77 1.64 -10.92
N VAL A 9 -0.96 1.15 -9.69
CA VAL A 9 -2.18 1.41 -8.93
C VAL A 9 -1.96 2.70 -8.15
N ILE A 10 -2.87 3.66 -8.33
CA ILE A 10 -2.83 4.93 -7.60
C ILE A 10 -3.85 4.84 -6.47
N PHE A 11 -3.41 5.15 -5.27
CA PHE A 11 -4.29 5.09 -4.12
C PHE A 11 -3.91 6.17 -3.12
N LYS A 12 -4.76 6.36 -2.13
CA LYS A 12 -4.51 7.36 -1.10
C LYS A 12 -4.33 6.68 0.25
N VAL A 13 -3.38 7.21 1.01
CA VAL A 13 -3.20 6.89 2.41
C VAL A 13 -3.47 8.21 3.14
N ASN A 14 -4.65 8.33 3.73
CA ASN A 14 -5.19 9.61 4.17
C ASN A 14 -5.24 10.56 2.97
N ASP A 15 -4.54 11.69 3.05
CA ASP A 15 -4.50 12.64 1.94
C ASP A 15 -3.29 12.47 1.04
N LEU A 16 -2.45 11.49 1.31
CA LEU A 16 -1.23 11.28 0.54
C LEU A 16 -1.51 10.39 -0.66
N TYR A 17 -1.11 10.84 -1.83
CA TYR A 17 -1.21 10.03 -3.04
C TYR A 17 -0.02 9.08 -3.10
N CYS A 18 -0.29 7.82 -3.36
CA CYS A 18 0.72 6.77 -3.39
C CYS A 18 0.51 5.89 -4.61
N ALA A 19 1.55 5.16 -4.98
CA ALA A 19 1.47 4.26 -6.12
C ALA A 19 2.27 2.99 -5.86
N LEU A 20 1.78 1.88 -6.41
CA LEU A 20 2.48 0.61 -6.42
C LEU A 20 2.42 0.04 -7.82
N SER A 21 3.49 -0.63 -8.23
CA SER A 21 3.49 -1.32 -9.51
C SER A 21 2.44 -2.41 -9.52
N CYS A 22 1.70 -2.53 -10.62
CA CYS A 22 0.71 -3.59 -10.76
C CYS A 22 1.35 -4.98 -10.70
N LEU A 23 2.64 -5.08 -10.99
CA LEU A 23 3.32 -6.37 -10.88
C LEU A 23 3.41 -6.85 -9.44
N GLU A 24 3.31 -5.93 -8.48
CA GLU A 24 3.35 -6.28 -7.07
C GLU A 24 1.97 -6.54 -6.50
N VAL A 25 0.91 -6.21 -7.23
CA VAL A 25 -0.46 -6.27 -6.72
C VAL A 25 -1.14 -7.52 -7.24
N GLN A 26 -1.68 -8.31 -6.32
CA GLN A 26 -2.42 -9.51 -6.69
C GLN A 26 -3.88 -9.22 -6.94
N GLU A 27 -4.49 -8.45 -6.05
CA GLU A 27 -5.89 -8.07 -6.22
C GLU A 27 -6.23 -6.92 -5.28
N ILE A 28 -7.37 -6.30 -5.53
CA ILE A 28 -7.87 -5.19 -4.71
C ILE A 28 -9.22 -5.61 -4.16
N ILE A 29 -9.40 -5.49 -2.85
CA ILE A 29 -10.63 -5.85 -2.16
C ILE A 29 -11.26 -4.57 -1.63
N ARG A 30 -12.47 -4.30 -2.06
CA ARG A 30 -13.14 -3.07 -1.65
C ARG A 30 -14.01 -3.25 -0.41
N ASP A 31 -14.34 -4.49 -0.06
CA ASP A 31 -15.13 -4.76 1.13
C ASP A 31 -14.18 -5.05 2.29
N THR A 32 -14.05 -4.09 3.20
CA THR A 32 -13.12 -4.21 4.32
C THR A 32 -13.79 -4.71 5.58
N LYS A 33 -15.03 -5.15 5.50
CA LYS A 33 -15.81 -5.51 6.70
C LYS A 33 -15.41 -6.84 7.31
N HIS A 34 -14.69 -7.66 6.57
CA HIS A 34 -14.43 -9.04 7.02
C HIS A 34 -13.06 -9.20 7.65
N ILE A 35 -12.44 -8.10 8.08
CA ILE A 35 -11.17 -8.17 8.77
C ILE A 35 -11.43 -8.61 10.22
N THR A 36 -10.73 -9.66 10.63
CA THR A 36 -10.80 -10.14 12.01
C THR A 36 -9.59 -9.58 12.76
N GLN A 37 -9.85 -8.86 13.83
CA GLN A 37 -8.80 -8.27 14.63
C GLN A 37 -8.08 -9.35 15.42
N ILE A 38 -6.76 -9.17 15.54
CA ILE A 38 -5.92 -10.09 16.31
C ILE A 38 -5.50 -9.36 17.57
N PRO A 39 -5.83 -9.89 18.78
CA PRO A 39 -5.36 -9.27 20.01
C PRO A 39 -3.83 -9.30 20.09
N GLN A 40 -3.25 -8.29 20.72
CA GLN A 40 -1.83 -8.20 20.98
C GLN A 40 -0.97 -8.03 19.74
N SER A 41 -1.58 -7.67 18.61
CA SER A 41 -0.81 -7.37 17.43
C SER A 41 -0.33 -5.93 17.49
N ASP A 42 0.64 -5.62 16.63
CA ASP A 42 1.13 -4.27 16.45
C ASP A 42 -0.01 -3.35 16.00
N ASP A 43 0.04 -2.08 16.40
CA ASP A 43 -0.95 -1.10 15.98
C ASP A 43 -1.08 -1.01 14.46
N SER A 44 0.00 -1.25 13.74
CA SER A 44 -0.03 -1.18 12.29
C SER A 44 -0.71 -2.38 11.65
N VAL A 45 -1.05 -3.41 12.41
CA VAL A 45 -1.75 -4.57 11.87
C VAL A 45 -3.24 -4.40 12.15
N SER A 46 -4.04 -4.33 11.08
CA SER A 46 -5.50 -4.25 11.20
C SER A 46 -6.09 -5.57 11.66
N GLY A 47 -5.47 -6.68 11.29
CA GLY A 47 -5.99 -8.01 11.60
C GLY A 47 -5.68 -8.96 10.46
N VAL A 48 -6.56 -9.93 10.26
CA VAL A 48 -6.42 -10.89 9.19
C VAL A 48 -7.72 -10.98 8.42
N ILE A 49 -7.62 -11.40 7.17
CA ILE A 49 -8.78 -11.62 6.33
C ILE A 49 -8.60 -12.97 5.62
N ASN A 50 -9.72 -13.66 5.43
CA ASN A 50 -9.70 -14.93 4.72
C ASN A 50 -9.98 -14.65 3.24
N ILE A 51 -9.04 -15.02 2.38
CA ILE A 51 -9.18 -14.84 0.95
C ILE A 51 -9.06 -16.23 0.30
N ARG A 52 -10.19 -16.75 -0.13
CA ARG A 52 -10.25 -18.04 -0.82
C ARG A 52 -9.55 -19.16 -0.03
N GLY A 53 -9.80 -19.18 1.27
CA GLY A 53 -9.25 -20.20 2.15
C GLY A 53 -7.88 -19.91 2.72
N LYS A 54 -7.29 -18.80 2.34
CA LYS A 54 -5.99 -18.39 2.88
C LYS A 54 -6.16 -17.25 3.87
N ILE A 55 -5.41 -17.31 4.95
CA ILE A 55 -5.40 -16.23 5.94
C ILE A 55 -4.32 -15.23 5.54
N VAL A 56 -4.74 -13.99 5.35
CA VAL A 56 -3.85 -12.92 4.90
C VAL A 56 -3.80 -11.85 5.97
N THR A 57 -2.60 -11.48 6.38
CA THR A 57 -2.40 -10.40 7.35
C THR A 57 -2.63 -9.06 6.66
N VAL A 58 -3.35 -8.17 7.33
CA VAL A 58 -3.68 -6.86 6.79
C VAL A 58 -2.96 -5.80 7.60
N ILE A 59 -2.13 -5.01 6.92
CA ILE A 59 -1.39 -3.92 7.51
C ILE A 59 -2.15 -2.62 7.26
N ASN A 60 -2.35 -1.84 8.31
CA ASN A 60 -3.00 -0.54 8.22
C ASN A 60 -1.94 0.48 7.79
N LEU A 61 -1.92 0.88 6.53
CA LEU A 61 -0.88 1.75 6.03
C LEU A 61 -0.84 3.11 6.73
N PRO A 62 -1.98 3.78 6.96
CA PRO A 62 -1.88 5.05 7.70
C PRO A 62 -1.16 4.90 9.03
N LYS A 63 -1.49 3.88 9.80
CA LYS A 63 -0.83 3.66 11.09
C LYS A 63 0.63 3.24 10.91
N HIS A 64 0.90 2.45 9.91
CA HIS A 64 2.27 2.02 9.62
C HIS A 64 3.17 3.22 9.29
N PHE A 65 2.59 4.25 8.68
CA PHE A 65 3.31 5.47 8.35
C PHE A 65 3.26 6.49 9.49
N ASN A 66 2.73 6.11 10.65
CA ASN A 66 2.57 6.99 11.81
C ASN A 66 1.64 8.16 11.53
N LEU A 67 0.62 7.92 10.74
CA LEU A 67 -0.39 8.92 10.44
C LEU A 67 -1.66 8.58 11.22
N ASP A 68 -2.50 9.59 11.44
CA ASP A 68 -3.80 9.37 12.04
C ASP A 68 -4.63 8.49 11.14
N PHE A 69 -5.45 7.63 11.76
CA PHE A 69 -6.30 6.75 10.99
C PHE A 69 -7.76 7.11 11.22
N ASN A 70 -8.45 7.41 10.13
CA ASN A 70 -9.90 7.63 10.16
C ASN A 70 -10.53 6.76 9.09
N LYS A 71 -11.52 5.97 9.52
CA LYS A 71 -12.25 5.13 8.60
C LYS A 71 -13.04 6.00 7.63
N SER A 72 -13.10 5.59 6.37
CA SER A 72 -13.91 6.28 5.37
C SER A 72 -14.71 5.25 4.60
N GLY A 73 -15.63 5.72 3.78
CA GLY A 73 -16.46 4.81 2.99
C GLY A 73 -15.74 4.23 1.78
N THR A 74 -14.52 4.69 1.50
CA THR A 74 -13.78 4.26 0.32
C THR A 74 -12.61 3.36 0.65
N ASP A 75 -12.47 2.95 1.91
CA ASP A 75 -11.37 2.09 2.34
C ASP A 75 -11.30 0.83 1.49
N SER A 76 -10.09 0.39 1.22
CA SER A 76 -9.87 -0.82 0.41
C SER A 76 -8.64 -1.54 0.93
N ILE A 77 -8.49 -2.79 0.50
CA ILE A 77 -7.30 -3.58 0.80
C ILE A 77 -6.62 -3.92 -0.51
N ILE A 78 -5.35 -3.56 -0.62
CA ILE A 78 -4.53 -3.95 -1.78
C ILE A 78 -3.76 -5.18 -1.35
N VAL A 79 -4.01 -6.31 -1.99
CA VAL A 79 -3.31 -7.55 -1.67
C VAL A 79 -2.06 -7.62 -2.53
N VAL A 80 -0.92 -7.71 -1.88
CA VAL A 80 0.37 -7.75 -2.56
C VAL A 80 1.08 -9.05 -2.27
N ASN A 81 2.02 -9.40 -3.13
CA ASN A 81 2.83 -10.60 -2.98
C ASN A 81 4.23 -10.24 -2.51
N ASP A 82 4.73 -11.01 -1.55
CA ASP A 82 6.10 -10.88 -1.08
C ASP A 82 6.63 -12.31 -0.85
N ASP A 83 7.47 -12.79 -1.75
CA ASP A 83 8.13 -14.10 -1.62
C ASP A 83 7.15 -15.20 -1.25
N ASN A 84 6.11 -15.36 -2.06
CA ASN A 84 5.10 -16.41 -1.90
C ASN A 84 4.14 -16.16 -0.75
N GLU A 85 4.23 -15.03 -0.10
CA GLU A 85 3.25 -14.64 0.92
C GLU A 85 2.39 -13.52 0.39
N CYS A 86 1.12 -13.54 0.79
CA CYS A 86 0.21 -12.46 0.48
C CYS A 86 0.03 -11.59 1.72
N ILE A 87 0.14 -10.30 1.53
CA ILE A 87 -0.07 -9.31 2.59
C ILE A 87 -1.11 -8.34 2.08
N GLY A 88 -2.05 -7.97 2.92
CA GLY A 88 -3.04 -6.95 2.58
C GLY A 88 -2.61 -5.59 3.11
N LEU A 89 -2.76 -4.57 2.30
CA LEU A 89 -2.47 -3.19 2.70
C LEU A 89 -3.79 -2.44 2.77
N TYR A 90 -4.17 -2.02 3.97
CA TYR A 90 -5.40 -1.26 4.19
C TYR A 90 -5.10 0.18 3.83
N VAL A 91 -5.82 0.72 2.85
CA VAL A 91 -5.60 2.06 2.34
C VAL A 91 -6.91 2.84 2.37
N SER A 92 -6.82 4.15 2.24
CA SER A 92 -7.99 5.01 2.36
C SER A 92 -8.87 4.97 1.13
N GLU A 93 -8.26 4.87 -0.04
CA GLU A 93 -9.03 4.85 -1.29
C GLU A 93 -8.14 4.39 -2.43
N VAL A 94 -8.64 3.51 -3.28
CA VAL A 94 -7.97 3.17 -4.53
C VAL A 94 -8.59 4.03 -5.63
N ILE A 95 -7.75 4.78 -6.34
CA ILE A 95 -8.21 5.80 -7.27
C ILE A 95 -8.25 5.30 -8.70
N ASP A 96 -7.13 4.72 -9.17
CA ASP A 96 -7.05 4.39 -10.58
C ASP A 96 -5.90 3.43 -10.83
N VAL A 97 -5.89 2.85 -12.02
CA VAL A 97 -4.75 2.09 -12.52
C VAL A 97 -4.31 2.79 -13.79
N ILE A 98 -3.07 3.25 -13.82
CA ILE A 98 -2.58 4.05 -14.93
C ILE A 98 -1.35 3.43 -15.55
N ASP A 99 -1.04 3.86 -16.77
CA ASP A 99 0.14 3.46 -17.51
C ASP A 99 1.15 4.61 -17.40
N VAL A 100 2.30 4.35 -16.79
CA VAL A 100 3.31 5.36 -16.54
C VAL A 100 4.62 4.90 -17.18
N ASN A 101 5.27 5.80 -17.92
CA ASN A 101 6.60 5.53 -18.44
C ASN A 101 7.64 5.75 -17.36
N ASP A 102 8.75 4.99 -17.45
CA ASP A 102 9.80 5.11 -16.45
C ASP A 102 10.33 6.52 -16.32
N ILE A 103 10.35 7.28 -17.40
CA ILE A 103 10.88 8.64 -17.38
C ILE A 103 9.99 9.59 -16.60
N GLU A 104 8.77 9.19 -16.28
CA GLU A 104 7.86 10.02 -15.49
C GLU A 104 8.05 9.83 -14.00
N ILE A 105 8.87 8.87 -13.60
CA ILE A 105 9.11 8.60 -12.19
C ILE A 105 10.49 9.12 -11.84
N GLU A 106 10.54 10.05 -10.90
CA GLU A 106 11.80 10.59 -10.43
C GLU A 106 12.25 9.79 -9.21
N HIS A 107 13.49 9.35 -9.23
CA HIS A 107 14.02 8.54 -8.15
C HIS A 107 14.76 9.35 -7.10
N THR A 108 14.60 10.67 -7.14
CA THR A 108 15.19 11.54 -6.14
C THR A 108 14.14 11.84 -5.06
N PRO A 109 14.60 12.20 -3.87
CA PRO A 109 13.72 12.26 -2.70
C PRO A 109 12.95 13.56 -2.54
N ALA A 110 12.08 13.89 -3.48
CA ALA A 110 11.15 14.99 -3.27
C ALA A 110 9.86 14.44 -2.65
N VAL A 111 9.99 13.73 -1.52
CA VAL A 111 8.85 13.07 -0.91
C VAL A 111 8.08 14.02 0.01
N PRO A 112 6.78 13.78 0.18
CA PRO A 112 6.02 14.53 1.19
C PRO A 112 6.65 14.35 2.56
N HIS A 113 6.70 15.43 3.33
CA HIS A 113 7.38 15.37 4.62
C HIS A 113 6.67 14.47 5.63
N GLN A 114 5.41 14.11 5.38
CA GLN A 114 4.67 13.19 6.25
C GLN A 114 5.14 11.75 6.11
N LEU A 115 5.87 11.43 5.04
CA LEU A 115 6.33 10.07 4.80
C LEU A 115 7.82 9.96 5.07
N ASP A 116 8.20 8.86 5.70
CA ASP A 116 9.61 8.52 5.85
C ASP A 116 10.15 8.19 4.45
N PRO A 117 11.23 8.87 4.01
CA PRO A 117 11.80 8.59 2.68
C PRO A 117 12.19 7.14 2.49
N HIS A 118 12.41 6.41 3.58
CA HIS A 118 12.74 5.01 3.57
C HIS A 118 11.67 4.17 2.83
N PHE A 119 10.42 4.59 2.89
CA PHE A 119 9.32 3.86 2.28
C PHE A 119 9.07 4.25 0.83
N VAL A 120 9.83 5.21 0.29
CA VAL A 120 9.55 5.78 -1.02
C VAL A 120 10.74 5.53 -1.94
N LYS A 121 10.49 4.95 -3.11
CA LYS A 121 11.57 4.72 -4.07
C LYS A 121 11.55 5.71 -5.23
N GLY A 122 10.52 6.55 -5.30
CA GLY A 122 10.44 7.55 -6.35
C GLY A 122 9.18 8.38 -6.19
N VAL A 123 9.08 9.41 -7.01
CA VAL A 123 7.88 10.25 -7.03
C VAL A 123 7.45 10.45 -8.46
N MET A 124 6.17 10.68 -8.64
CA MET A 124 5.62 11.03 -9.94
C MET A 124 4.45 11.99 -9.71
N GLU A 125 3.90 12.49 -10.78
CA GLU A 125 2.77 13.41 -10.70
C GLU A 125 1.54 12.75 -11.26
N PHE A 126 0.46 12.75 -10.50
CA PHE A 126 -0.83 12.24 -10.94
C PHE A 126 -1.86 13.32 -10.72
N GLU A 127 -2.46 13.80 -11.80
CA GLU A 127 -3.48 14.86 -11.74
C GLU A 127 -3.03 16.02 -10.85
N LYS A 128 -1.80 16.46 -11.07
CA LYS A 128 -1.19 17.59 -10.36
C LYS A 128 -0.87 17.31 -8.90
N GLU A 129 -1.01 16.06 -8.45
CA GLU A 129 -0.67 15.66 -7.09
C GLU A 129 0.66 14.93 -7.08
N ILE A 130 1.51 15.31 -6.14
CA ILE A 130 2.76 14.60 -5.93
C ILE A 130 2.42 13.20 -5.38
N THR A 131 2.84 12.18 -6.09
CA THR A 131 2.49 10.81 -5.77
C THR A 131 3.75 10.02 -5.43
N ALA A 132 3.77 9.44 -4.24
CA ALA A 132 4.92 8.67 -3.77
C ALA A 132 4.83 7.24 -4.30
N VAL A 133 5.85 6.82 -5.05
CA VAL A 133 5.95 5.43 -5.49
C VAL A 133 6.59 4.65 -4.35
N LEU A 134 5.84 3.74 -3.76
CA LEU A 134 6.25 3.09 -2.54
C LEU A 134 7.21 1.94 -2.78
N ASN A 135 8.11 1.77 -1.85
CA ASN A 135 9.08 0.68 -1.84
C ASN A 135 8.47 -0.45 -1.01
N LEU A 136 7.81 -1.39 -1.68
CA LEU A 136 7.08 -2.44 -0.98
C LEU A 136 7.98 -3.30 -0.09
N PRO A 137 9.15 -3.76 -0.56
CA PRO A 137 10.01 -4.54 0.33
C PRO A 137 10.37 -3.81 1.62
N GLU A 138 10.59 -2.50 1.56
CA GLU A 138 10.94 -1.74 2.76
C GLU A 138 9.76 -1.64 3.72
N ILE A 139 8.55 -1.51 3.19
CA ILE A 139 7.36 -1.46 4.01
C ILE A 139 7.17 -2.78 4.74
N LEU A 140 7.32 -3.89 4.05
CA LEU A 140 7.12 -5.21 4.63
C LEU A 140 8.29 -5.62 5.53
N ASN A 141 9.47 -5.12 5.23
CA ASN A 141 10.67 -5.46 5.98
C ASN A 141 10.63 -4.93 7.42
N VAL A 142 10.08 -3.74 7.59
CA VAL A 142 9.95 -3.15 8.91
C VAL A 142 9.09 -4.05 9.79
N GLU A 143 8.02 -4.57 9.23
CA GLU A 143 7.14 -5.51 9.93
C GLU A 143 7.91 -6.75 10.37
N THR A 144 8.70 -7.31 9.48
CA THR A 144 9.48 -8.51 9.78
C THR A 144 10.50 -8.26 10.88
N ALA A 145 11.14 -7.09 10.85
CA ALA A 145 12.16 -6.77 11.84
C ALA A 145 11.60 -6.71 13.26
N GLU A 146 10.35 -6.32 13.38
CA GLU A 146 9.74 -6.16 14.70
C GLU A 146 9.37 -7.49 15.34
N THR A 147 9.35 -8.55 14.60
CA THR A 147 8.96 -9.85 15.15
C THR A 147 10.12 -10.58 15.80
N GLU A 148 11.30 -10.04 15.76
CA GLU A 148 12.46 -10.70 16.37
C GLU A 148 12.65 -10.42 17.82
#